data_42046ce30824e083ad832dfec70570e7
#
_entry.id   42046ce30824e083ad832dfec70570e7
#
_cell.length_a   1.000
_cell.length_b   1.000
_cell.length_c   1.000
_cell.angle_alpha   90.00
_cell.angle_beta   90.00
_cell.angle_gamma   90.00
#
_symmetry.space_group_name_H-M   'P 1'
#
loop_
_entity.id
_entity.type
_entity.pdbx_description
1 polymer ?
#
loop_
_entity_poly.entity_id
_entity_poly.type
_entity_poly.pdbx_seq_one_letter_code
_entity_poly.pdbx_strand_id
1 'polypeptide(L)'
;MTGVQTCALPISPRAALVLGKGFSAGIRSLSQTAIVYGLSLLLGVKLNWSPLALLNVLIIVVLAATLFSTFSLIIACIVKTRERFMGVGQVLTMPLFFASNAIYPTDIMPGWLKTISHLNPLTYVVDALRTCMLAGSTSTFGLSLDYAVILLATTILVFIGARLYPRLAT
;
A
#
# COMPACT_ATOMS: atom_id res chain seq x y z
N MET A 1 10.63 -24.18 13.50
CA MET A 1 11.33 -22.88 13.70
C MET A 1 10.35 -21.85 14.23
N THR A 2 9.85 -22.05 15.44
CA THR A 2 8.76 -21.27 16.05
C THR A 2 9.10 -20.71 17.43
N GLY A 3 10.36 -20.81 17.85
CA GLY A 3 10.75 -20.48 19.22
C GLY A 3 11.15 -19.04 19.53
N VAL A 4 11.33 -18.18 18.51
CA VAL A 4 11.90 -16.81 18.71
C VAL A 4 10.83 -15.72 18.82
N GLN A 5 9.59 -16.00 18.40
CA GLN A 5 8.54 -14.97 18.38
C GLN A 5 7.74 -14.84 19.68
N THR A 6 7.85 -15.78 20.60
CA THR A 6 7.01 -15.80 21.81
C THR A 6 7.54 -14.95 22.97
N CYS A 7 8.83 -14.58 22.99
CA CYS A 7 9.41 -13.82 24.10
C CYS A 7 9.20 -12.29 24.03
N ALA A 8 8.83 -11.72 22.87
CA ALA A 8 8.65 -10.27 22.72
C ALA A 8 7.20 -9.79 22.92
N LEU A 9 6.26 -10.69 23.05
CA LEU A 9 4.81 -10.41 23.04
C LEU A 9 4.24 -9.69 24.29
N PRO A 10 4.78 -9.80 25.50
CA PRO A 10 4.17 -9.13 26.66
C PRO A 10 4.58 -7.67 26.87
N ILE A 11 5.64 -7.17 26.21
CA ILE A 11 6.27 -5.88 26.55
C ILE A 11 5.98 -4.78 25.53
N SER A 12 5.57 -5.12 24.31
CA SER A 12 5.37 -4.12 23.26
C SER A 12 3.88 -3.81 23.03
N PRO A 13 3.47 -2.54 22.96
CA PRO A 13 2.10 -2.20 22.62
C PRO A 13 1.75 -2.77 21.24
N ARG A 14 0.59 -3.38 21.11
CA ARG A 14 0.11 -4.11 19.93
C ARG A 14 0.22 -3.29 18.64
N ALA A 15 -0.04 -1.98 18.74
CA ALA A 15 0.14 -1.04 17.63
C ALA A 15 1.60 -0.95 17.16
N ALA A 16 2.59 -1.06 18.06
CA ALA A 16 4.01 -1.01 17.69
C ALA A 16 4.43 -2.22 16.83
N LEU A 17 3.84 -3.40 17.02
CA LEU A 17 4.13 -4.57 16.20
C LEU A 17 3.59 -4.40 14.77
N VAL A 18 2.37 -3.86 14.65
CA VAL A 18 1.75 -3.57 13.34
C VAL A 18 2.54 -2.49 12.60
N LEU A 19 2.89 -1.41 13.30
CA LEU A 19 3.70 -0.31 12.74
C LEU A 19 5.12 -0.77 12.39
N GLY A 20 5.76 -1.59 13.23
CA GLY A 20 7.08 -2.16 12.95
C GLY A 20 7.10 -3.02 11.68
N LYS A 21 6.04 -3.82 11.46
CA LYS A 21 5.86 -4.58 10.23
C LYS A 21 5.65 -3.66 9.01
N GLY A 22 4.84 -2.61 9.17
CA GLY A 22 4.63 -1.61 8.14
C GLY A 22 5.92 -0.86 7.78
N PHE A 23 6.69 -0.45 8.77
CA PHE A 23 7.97 0.22 8.58
C PHE A 23 9.01 -0.68 7.87
N SER A 24 9.10 -1.95 8.27
CA SER A 24 9.95 -2.94 7.58
C SER A 24 9.54 -3.13 6.12
N ALA A 25 8.24 -3.16 5.83
CA ALA A 25 7.73 -3.20 4.46
C ALA A 25 8.09 -1.91 3.69
N GLY A 26 8.03 -0.76 4.35
CA GLY A 26 8.44 0.54 3.81
C GLY A 26 9.90 0.54 3.37
N ILE A 27 10.83 0.09 4.22
CA ILE A 27 12.26 0.01 3.86
C ILE A 27 12.47 -0.89 2.63
N ARG A 28 11.80 -2.04 2.57
CA ARG A 28 11.88 -2.95 1.42
C ARG A 28 11.33 -2.30 0.14
N SER A 29 10.26 -1.53 0.24
CA SER A 29 9.66 -0.84 -0.91
C SER A 29 10.54 0.27 -1.48
N LEU A 30 11.42 0.87 -0.67
CA LEU A 30 12.40 1.85 -1.15
C LEU A 30 13.40 1.23 -2.15
N SER A 31 13.87 0.01 -1.89
CA SER A 31 14.74 -0.70 -2.83
C SER A 31 14.03 -0.97 -4.17
N GLN A 32 12.76 -1.36 -4.11
CA GLN A 32 11.94 -1.57 -5.32
C GLN A 32 11.72 -0.26 -6.08
N THR A 33 11.49 0.83 -5.36
CA THR A 33 11.34 2.17 -5.96
C THR A 33 12.60 2.57 -6.73
N ALA A 34 13.80 2.34 -6.18
CA ALA A 34 15.05 2.61 -6.87
C ALA A 34 15.18 1.81 -8.19
N ILE A 35 14.78 0.53 -8.18
CA ILE A 35 14.75 -0.30 -9.40
C ILE A 35 13.78 0.27 -10.43
N VAL A 36 12.58 0.69 -10.02
CA VAL A 36 11.57 1.27 -10.92
C VAL A 36 12.08 2.56 -11.55
N TYR A 37 12.74 3.43 -10.78
CA TYR A 37 13.38 4.64 -11.30
C TYR A 37 14.47 4.29 -12.33
N GLY A 38 15.32 3.29 -12.04
CA GLY A 38 16.34 2.81 -12.97
C GLY A 38 15.75 2.30 -14.29
N LEU A 39 14.69 1.48 -14.21
CA LEU A 39 13.98 0.99 -15.40
C LEU A 39 13.30 2.12 -16.20
N SER A 40 12.71 3.09 -15.51
CA SER A 40 12.08 4.25 -16.16
C SER A 40 13.10 5.08 -16.92
N LEU A 41 14.32 5.21 -16.41
CA LEU A 41 15.43 5.86 -17.13
C LEU A 41 15.83 5.09 -18.38
N LEU A 42 15.95 3.76 -18.28
CA LEU A 42 16.29 2.90 -19.43
C LEU A 42 15.22 2.99 -20.54
N LEU A 43 13.96 3.15 -20.16
CA LEU A 43 12.83 3.31 -21.09
C LEU A 43 12.68 4.73 -21.63
N GLY A 44 13.52 5.69 -21.21
CA GLY A 44 13.46 7.07 -21.66
C GLY A 44 12.24 7.86 -21.16
N VAL A 45 11.60 7.44 -20.08
CA VAL A 45 10.46 8.13 -19.47
C VAL A 45 10.91 9.45 -18.87
N LYS A 46 10.20 10.54 -19.14
CA LYS A 46 10.49 11.86 -18.56
C LYS A 46 10.07 11.88 -17.09
N LEU A 47 11.02 11.66 -16.20
CA LEU A 47 10.82 11.68 -14.74
C LEU A 47 10.99 13.10 -14.21
N ASN A 48 10.26 13.39 -13.12
CA ASN A 48 10.43 14.62 -12.36
C ASN A 48 11.54 14.43 -11.31
N TRP A 49 12.68 15.10 -11.53
CA TRP A 49 13.85 15.02 -10.66
C TRP A 49 13.88 16.09 -9.56
N SER A 50 12.77 16.81 -9.35
CA SER A 50 12.76 17.77 -8.26
C SER A 50 12.91 17.07 -6.91
N PRO A 51 13.73 17.59 -5.97
CA PRO A 51 13.93 16.93 -4.66
C PRO A 51 12.62 16.83 -3.87
N LEU A 52 11.70 17.76 -4.06
CA LEU A 52 10.39 17.73 -3.43
C LEU A 52 9.52 16.58 -3.99
N ALA A 53 9.56 16.34 -5.31
CA ALA A 53 8.84 15.24 -5.93
C ALA A 53 9.38 13.88 -5.48
N LEU A 54 10.70 13.73 -5.40
CA LEU A 54 11.35 12.53 -4.88
C LEU A 54 10.96 12.25 -3.43
N LEU A 55 10.97 13.28 -2.59
CA LEU A 55 10.55 13.15 -1.19
C LEU A 55 9.09 12.70 -1.09
N ASN A 56 8.19 13.30 -1.88
CA ASN A 56 6.78 12.90 -1.93
C ASN A 56 6.63 11.44 -2.36
N VAL A 57 7.34 11.00 -3.40
CA VAL A 57 7.32 9.60 -3.84
C VAL A 57 7.75 8.66 -2.71
N LEU A 58 8.83 8.97 -1.99
CA LEU A 58 9.29 8.16 -0.86
C LEU A 58 8.24 8.06 0.24
N ILE A 59 7.60 9.18 0.59
CA ILE A 59 6.53 9.21 1.60
C ILE A 59 5.34 8.36 1.14
N ILE A 60 4.87 8.53 -0.08
CA ILE A 60 3.72 7.79 -0.63
C ILE A 60 4.03 6.28 -0.67
N VAL A 61 5.23 5.90 -1.11
CA VAL A 61 5.65 4.49 -1.17
C VAL A 61 5.68 3.85 0.21
N VAL A 62 6.20 4.54 1.23
CA VAL A 62 6.22 4.04 2.62
C VAL A 62 4.81 3.91 3.19
N LEU A 63 3.94 4.90 2.95
CA LEU A 63 2.53 4.85 3.37
C LEU A 63 1.79 3.70 2.69
N ALA A 64 1.94 3.55 1.38
CA ALA A 64 1.33 2.47 0.61
C ALA A 64 1.82 1.09 1.08
N ALA A 65 3.13 0.93 1.32
CA ALA A 65 3.70 -0.30 1.84
C ALA A 65 3.14 -0.63 3.23
N THR A 66 2.98 0.36 4.09
CA THR A 66 2.37 0.20 5.43
C THR A 66 0.90 -0.21 5.32
N LEU A 67 0.13 0.43 4.43
CA LEU A 67 -1.27 0.13 4.16
C LEU A 67 -1.44 -1.33 3.73
N PHE A 68 -0.73 -1.76 2.68
CA PHE A 68 -0.86 -3.13 2.14
C PHE A 68 -0.25 -4.19 3.05
N SER A 69 0.82 -3.88 3.79
CA SER A 69 1.39 -4.77 4.79
C SER A 69 0.40 -5.03 5.93
N THR A 70 -0.29 -3.99 6.39
CA THR A 70 -1.32 -4.09 7.43
C THR A 70 -2.57 -4.83 6.92
N PHE A 71 -2.99 -4.56 5.69
CA PHE A 71 -4.07 -5.30 5.03
C PHE A 71 -3.76 -6.81 4.95
N SER A 72 -2.56 -7.16 4.49
CA SER A 72 -2.07 -8.54 4.47
C SER A 72 -2.03 -9.17 5.85
N LEU A 73 -1.65 -8.41 6.90
CA LEU A 73 -1.68 -8.89 8.28
C LEU A 73 -3.11 -9.22 8.74
N ILE A 74 -4.08 -8.36 8.41
CA ILE A 74 -5.50 -8.60 8.75
C ILE A 74 -6.00 -9.89 8.09
N ILE A 75 -5.70 -10.10 6.82
CA ILE A 75 -6.05 -11.35 6.13
C ILE A 75 -5.41 -12.55 6.84
N ALA A 76 -4.13 -12.45 7.21
CA ALA A 76 -3.42 -13.50 7.94
C ALA A 76 -4.05 -13.81 9.31
N CYS A 77 -4.63 -12.80 9.98
CA CYS A 77 -5.35 -12.99 11.24
C CYS A 77 -6.68 -13.75 11.07
N ILE A 78 -7.33 -13.59 9.92
CA ILE A 78 -8.62 -14.22 9.63
C ILE A 78 -8.42 -15.64 9.09
N VAL A 79 -7.40 -15.83 8.26
CA VAL A 79 -7.14 -17.09 7.55
C VAL A 79 -6.04 -17.87 8.26
N LYS A 80 -6.42 -18.94 8.94
CA LYS A 80 -5.52 -19.75 9.79
C LYS A 80 -4.49 -20.61 9.02
N THR A 81 -4.71 -20.87 7.72
CA THR A 81 -3.83 -21.75 6.93
C THR A 81 -3.09 -20.97 5.86
N ARG A 82 -1.82 -21.33 5.63
CA ARG A 82 -0.96 -20.65 4.63
C ARG A 82 -1.50 -20.75 3.21
N GLU A 83 -2.05 -21.90 2.86
CA GLU A 83 -2.63 -22.13 1.52
C GLU A 83 -3.84 -21.24 1.25
N ARG A 84 -4.76 -21.17 2.22
CA ARG A 84 -5.93 -20.28 2.13
C ARG A 84 -5.52 -18.82 2.12
N PHE A 85 -4.49 -18.44 2.87
CA PHE A 85 -3.96 -17.07 2.86
C PHE A 85 -3.47 -16.67 1.46
N MET A 86 -2.72 -17.55 0.79
CA MET A 86 -2.27 -17.28 -0.58
C MET A 86 -3.45 -17.15 -1.56
N GLY A 87 -4.42 -18.06 -1.48
CA GLY A 87 -5.61 -18.03 -2.34
C GLY A 87 -6.48 -16.78 -2.13
N VAL A 88 -6.80 -16.46 -0.88
CA VAL A 88 -7.61 -15.28 -0.54
C VAL A 88 -6.85 -14.00 -0.89
N GLY A 89 -5.55 -13.95 -0.62
CA GLY A 89 -4.70 -12.81 -0.99
C GLY A 89 -4.74 -12.55 -2.50
N GLN A 90 -4.59 -13.60 -3.32
CA GLN A 90 -4.63 -13.49 -4.78
C GLN A 90 -6.01 -13.03 -5.29
N VAL A 91 -7.09 -13.62 -4.79
CA VAL A 91 -8.47 -13.29 -5.16
C VAL A 91 -8.83 -11.86 -4.79
N LEU A 92 -8.32 -11.33 -3.68
CA LEU A 92 -8.57 -9.94 -3.29
C LEU A 92 -7.67 -8.94 -4.00
N THR A 93 -6.39 -9.29 -4.22
CA THR A 93 -5.42 -8.36 -4.83
C THR A 93 -5.71 -8.11 -6.30
N MET A 94 -6.13 -9.14 -7.05
CA MET A 94 -6.44 -9.00 -8.48
C MET A 94 -7.55 -7.97 -8.76
N PRO A 95 -8.76 -8.05 -8.16
CA PRO A 95 -9.79 -7.04 -8.38
C PRO A 95 -9.36 -5.64 -7.93
N LEU A 96 -8.64 -5.53 -6.78
CA LEU A 96 -8.12 -4.27 -6.30
C LEU A 96 -7.18 -3.62 -7.33
N PHE A 97 -6.30 -4.41 -7.94
CA PHE A 97 -5.35 -3.93 -8.93
C PHE A 97 -6.04 -3.52 -10.24
N PHE A 98 -6.97 -4.35 -10.75
CA PHE A 98 -7.70 -4.04 -11.98
C PHE A 98 -8.68 -2.87 -11.82
N ALA A 99 -9.28 -2.71 -10.63
CA ALA A 99 -10.16 -1.58 -10.33
C ALA A 99 -9.39 -0.31 -9.95
N SER A 100 -8.07 -0.36 -9.84
CA SER A 100 -7.26 0.84 -9.64
C SER A 100 -6.96 1.53 -10.97
N ASN A 101 -6.61 2.80 -10.91
CA ASN A 101 -6.16 3.58 -12.07
C ASN A 101 -4.76 3.16 -12.59
N ALA A 102 -4.26 1.97 -12.22
CA ALA A 102 -2.92 1.52 -12.58
C ALA A 102 -2.83 1.08 -14.04
N ILE A 103 -3.83 0.34 -14.53
CA ILE A 103 -3.84 -0.24 -15.88
C ILE A 103 -4.70 0.62 -16.83
N TYR A 104 -5.90 0.96 -16.39
CA TYR A 104 -6.86 1.70 -17.21
C TYR A 104 -7.17 3.05 -16.57
N PRO A 105 -7.07 4.18 -17.34
CA PRO A 105 -7.52 5.48 -16.85
C PRO A 105 -8.99 5.44 -16.43
N THR A 106 -9.32 6.15 -15.36
CA THR A 106 -10.70 6.21 -14.82
C THR A 106 -11.72 6.71 -15.83
N ASP A 107 -11.28 7.47 -16.84
CA ASP A 107 -12.16 8.08 -17.85
C ASP A 107 -12.78 7.06 -18.80
N ILE A 108 -12.08 5.94 -19.07
CA ILE A 108 -12.56 4.88 -19.98
C ILE A 108 -13.20 3.72 -19.23
N MET A 109 -13.30 3.79 -17.89
CA MET A 109 -13.92 2.74 -17.08
C MET A 109 -15.45 2.78 -17.18
N PRO A 110 -16.12 1.59 -17.25
CA PRO A 110 -17.57 1.51 -17.06
C PRO A 110 -17.99 2.10 -15.72
N GLY A 111 -19.20 2.69 -15.64
CA GLY A 111 -19.66 3.42 -14.45
C GLY A 111 -19.59 2.64 -13.15
N TRP A 112 -19.93 1.35 -13.15
CA TRP A 112 -19.83 0.48 -11.96
C TRP A 112 -18.38 0.27 -11.49
N LEU A 113 -17.44 0.13 -12.44
CA LEU A 113 -16.03 -0.04 -12.13
C LEU A 113 -15.41 1.27 -11.62
N LYS A 114 -15.84 2.40 -12.17
CA LYS A 114 -15.45 3.73 -11.70
C LYS A 114 -15.82 3.97 -10.24
N THR A 115 -17.04 3.55 -9.83
CA THR A 115 -17.44 3.64 -8.41
C THR A 115 -16.55 2.80 -7.49
N ILE A 116 -16.21 1.57 -7.91
CA ILE A 116 -15.29 0.71 -7.16
C ILE A 116 -13.89 1.32 -7.10
N SER A 117 -13.41 1.90 -8.21
CA SER A 117 -12.13 2.61 -8.26
C SER A 117 -12.05 3.76 -7.26
N HIS A 118 -13.10 4.57 -7.13
CA HIS A 118 -13.15 5.66 -6.14
C HIS A 118 -13.13 5.18 -4.67
N LEU A 119 -13.60 3.97 -4.40
CA LEU A 119 -13.53 3.37 -3.05
C LEU A 119 -12.20 2.66 -2.78
N ASN A 120 -11.40 2.45 -3.80
CA ASN A 120 -10.16 1.69 -3.72
C ASN A 120 -8.99 2.62 -3.33
N PRO A 121 -8.35 2.42 -2.17
CA PRO A 121 -7.21 3.25 -1.76
C PRO A 121 -6.00 3.15 -2.69
N LEU A 122 -5.87 2.04 -3.44
CA LEU A 122 -4.81 1.88 -4.43
C LEU A 122 -4.92 2.89 -5.58
N THR A 123 -6.12 3.33 -5.94
CA THR A 123 -6.35 4.34 -6.98
C THR A 123 -5.65 5.65 -6.61
N TYR A 124 -5.79 6.09 -5.38
CA TYR A 124 -5.17 7.33 -4.88
C TYR A 124 -3.65 7.20 -4.73
N VAL A 125 -3.16 6.01 -4.34
CA VAL A 125 -1.71 5.72 -4.34
C VAL A 125 -1.12 5.85 -5.74
N VAL A 126 -1.78 5.27 -6.74
CA VAL A 126 -1.32 5.30 -8.15
C VAL A 126 -1.38 6.72 -8.71
N ASP A 127 -2.45 7.47 -8.43
CA ASP A 127 -2.62 8.86 -8.90
C ASP A 127 -1.54 9.77 -8.30
N ALA A 128 -1.31 9.68 -7.00
CA ALA A 128 -0.27 10.43 -6.30
C ALA A 128 1.14 10.09 -6.80
N LEU A 129 1.47 8.80 -6.99
CA LEU A 129 2.75 8.38 -7.54
C LEU A 129 2.95 8.87 -8.97
N ARG A 130 1.94 8.73 -9.83
CA ARG A 130 1.99 9.20 -11.22
C ARG A 130 2.24 10.71 -11.28
N THR A 131 1.55 11.47 -10.45
CA THR A 131 1.69 12.93 -10.37
C THR A 131 3.08 13.36 -9.92
N CYS A 132 3.66 12.66 -8.94
CA CYS A 132 4.98 13.00 -8.41
C CYS A 132 6.13 12.49 -9.27
N MET A 133 5.98 11.31 -9.91
CA MET A 133 7.06 10.68 -10.68
C MET A 133 7.20 11.24 -12.10
N LEU A 134 6.09 11.54 -12.77
CA LEU A 134 6.11 11.94 -14.18
C LEU A 134 6.15 13.46 -14.35
N ALA A 135 7.05 13.93 -15.19
CA ALA A 135 7.12 15.36 -15.52
C ALA A 135 5.90 15.77 -16.35
N GLY A 136 5.15 16.77 -15.87
CA GLY A 136 3.97 17.32 -16.58
C GLY A 136 2.67 16.54 -16.37
N SER A 137 2.63 15.53 -15.49
CA SER A 137 1.38 14.89 -15.10
C SER A 137 0.63 15.73 -14.07
N THR A 138 -0.70 15.72 -14.17
CA THR A 138 -1.60 16.36 -13.21
C THR A 138 -2.38 15.28 -12.45
N SER A 139 -2.60 15.49 -11.15
CA SER A 139 -3.44 14.59 -10.36
C SER A 139 -4.90 14.68 -10.81
N THR A 140 -5.55 13.53 -10.90
CA THR A 140 -6.98 13.42 -11.24
C THR A 140 -7.85 13.90 -10.08
N PHE A 141 -7.43 13.62 -8.84
CA PHE A 141 -8.23 13.90 -7.63
C PHE A 141 -7.65 15.06 -6.81
N GLY A 142 -6.40 15.41 -7.04
CA GLY A 142 -5.65 16.38 -6.23
C GLY A 142 -4.80 15.71 -5.16
N LEU A 143 -3.54 16.06 -5.13
CA LEU A 143 -2.53 15.43 -4.26
C LEU A 143 -2.89 15.47 -2.76
N SER A 144 -3.58 16.53 -2.31
CA SER A 144 -4.05 16.66 -0.93
C SER A 144 -5.12 15.63 -0.57
N LEU A 145 -6.05 15.35 -1.50
CA LEU A 145 -7.09 14.34 -1.32
C LEU A 145 -6.48 12.94 -1.34
N ASP A 146 -5.53 12.69 -2.23
CA ASP A 146 -4.82 11.41 -2.31
C ASP A 146 -4.14 11.09 -0.97
N TYR A 147 -3.39 12.04 -0.40
CA TYR A 147 -2.77 11.88 0.91
C TYR A 147 -3.79 11.66 2.03
N ALA A 148 -4.89 12.40 2.02
CA ALA A 148 -5.94 12.28 3.03
C ALA A 148 -6.56 10.87 3.02
N VAL A 149 -6.89 10.35 1.83
CA VAL A 149 -7.46 9.00 1.68
C VAL A 149 -6.47 7.91 2.08
N ILE A 150 -5.20 8.01 1.65
CA ILE A 150 -4.17 7.03 1.99
C ILE A 150 -3.93 7.01 3.51
N LEU A 151 -3.81 8.16 4.15
CA LEU A 151 -3.62 8.28 5.60
C LEU A 151 -4.83 7.75 6.37
N LEU A 152 -6.04 8.09 5.96
CA LEU A 152 -7.28 7.61 6.57
C LEU A 152 -7.37 6.08 6.47
N ALA A 153 -7.18 5.53 5.27
CA ALA A 153 -7.22 4.09 5.04
C ALA A 153 -6.14 3.36 5.84
N THR A 154 -4.92 3.89 5.88
CA THR A 154 -3.82 3.32 6.67
C THR A 154 -4.15 3.32 8.16
N THR A 155 -4.67 4.43 8.68
CA THR A 155 -5.04 4.56 10.10
C THR A 155 -6.14 3.58 10.49
N ILE A 156 -7.18 3.45 9.66
CA ILE A 156 -8.28 2.49 9.88
C ILE A 156 -7.74 1.06 9.88
N LEU A 157 -6.91 0.69 8.90
CA LEU A 157 -6.35 -0.66 8.82
C LEU A 157 -5.39 -0.96 9.99
N VAL A 158 -4.56 0.00 10.41
CA VAL A 158 -3.70 -0.15 11.59
C VAL A 158 -4.54 -0.37 12.84
N PHE A 159 -5.61 0.38 13.02
CA PHE A 159 -6.52 0.21 14.16
C PHE A 159 -7.22 -1.16 14.16
N ILE A 160 -7.73 -1.60 13.01
CA ILE A 160 -8.34 -2.93 12.86
C ILE A 160 -7.29 -4.01 13.08
N GLY A 161 -6.11 -3.89 12.48
CA GLY A 161 -4.99 -4.84 12.64
C GLY A 161 -4.55 -4.98 14.09
N ALA A 162 -4.42 -3.86 14.80
CA ALA A 162 -4.07 -3.85 16.22
C ALA A 162 -5.13 -4.54 17.11
N ARG A 163 -6.41 -4.45 16.71
CA ARG A 163 -7.51 -5.14 17.41
C ARG A 163 -7.62 -6.64 17.11
N LEU A 164 -7.30 -7.04 15.89
CA LEU A 164 -7.38 -8.45 15.48
C LEU A 164 -6.14 -9.27 15.86
N TYR A 165 -4.99 -8.61 16.02
CA TYR A 165 -3.71 -9.27 16.34
C TYR A 165 -3.74 -10.23 17.54
N PRO A 166 -4.48 -9.97 18.66
CA PRO A 166 -4.54 -10.88 19.79
C PRO A 166 -5.12 -12.26 19.49
N ARG A 167 -5.93 -12.37 18.42
CA ARG A 167 -6.55 -13.66 18.01
C ARG A 167 -5.58 -14.65 17.36
N LEU A 168 -4.35 -14.20 17.04
CA LEU A 168 -3.28 -15.09 16.55
C LEU A 168 -2.44 -15.68 17.67
N ALA A 169 -2.51 -15.12 18.87
CA ALA A 169 -1.70 -15.53 20.03
C ALA A 169 -2.43 -16.53 20.96
N THR A 170 -3.68 -16.85 20.65
CA THR A 170 -4.48 -17.92 21.29
C THR A 170 -4.74 -19.05 20.32
#